data_2e37de6b48c3792322921a58d1f14819
#
_entry.id   2e37de6b48c3792322921a58d1f14819
#
_cell.length_a   1.000
_cell.length_b   1.000
_cell.length_c   1.000
_cell.angle_alpha   90.00
_cell.angle_beta   90.00
_cell.angle_gamma   90.00
#
_symmetry.space_group_name_H-M   'P 1'
#
loop_
_entity.id
_entity.type
_entity.pdbx_description
1 polymer ?
#
loop_
_entity_poly.entity_id
_entity_poly.type
_entity_poly.pdbx_seq_one_letter_code
_entity_poly.pdbx_strand_id
1 'polypeptide(L)'
;MVSICGATLVNIGTLSQRWIEAMVKAAKKADAIGKCWVLDPVGAGATPLRMSTCKELLKYHPTVIRGNASEIFALAGIANGSRGVDSTDSSSAAINAGKALAKEYHCVVGITGEVDYVTDGDRVIESGSIGVLLRIVHNGVEMCTLITAAGCSLTSIICAFLAIGIPPMEATAFVSVGGVIDD
;
A
#
# COMPACT_ATOMS: atom_id res chain seq x y z
N MET A 1 17.09 -12.84 8.62
CA MET A 1 16.12 -12.79 7.50
C MET A 1 16.20 -11.46 6.76
N VAL A 2 15.81 -10.32 7.35
CA VAL A 2 15.80 -9.00 6.66
C VAL A 2 17.11 -8.65 5.95
N SER A 3 18.26 -9.00 6.51
CA SER A 3 19.57 -8.68 5.91
C SER A 3 19.88 -9.46 4.62
N ILE A 4 19.27 -10.61 4.42
CA ILE A 4 19.56 -11.50 3.29
C ILE A 4 18.45 -11.53 2.23
N CYS A 5 17.25 -11.01 2.52
CA CYS A 5 16.18 -10.88 1.52
C CYS A 5 16.38 -9.63 0.64
N GLY A 6 15.78 -9.62 -0.57
CA GLY A 6 15.81 -8.48 -1.48
C GLY A 6 14.96 -7.30 -0.98
N ALA A 7 13.78 -7.59 -0.45
CA ALA A 7 12.88 -6.63 0.17
C ALA A 7 12.10 -7.31 1.32
N THR A 8 11.36 -6.55 2.12
CA THR A 8 10.62 -7.07 3.28
C THR A 8 9.18 -6.56 3.25
N LEU A 9 8.21 -7.46 3.43
CA LEU A 9 6.81 -7.12 3.65
C LEU A 9 6.50 -7.13 5.15
N VAL A 10 5.82 -6.10 5.62
CA VAL A 10 5.22 -6.02 6.96
C VAL A 10 3.72 -5.84 6.81
N ASN A 11 2.96 -6.87 7.19
CA ASN A 11 1.50 -6.91 7.13
C ASN A 11 0.94 -7.03 8.54
N ILE A 12 0.05 -6.13 8.94
CA ILE A 12 -0.52 -6.08 10.29
C ILE A 12 -1.86 -6.84 10.43
N GLY A 13 -2.20 -7.72 9.50
CA GLY A 13 -3.49 -8.41 9.47
C GLY A 13 -3.79 -9.26 10.71
N THR A 14 -2.77 -9.85 11.31
CA THR A 14 -2.89 -10.73 12.49
C THR A 14 -1.97 -10.25 13.61
N LEU A 15 -2.43 -9.26 14.39
CA LEU A 15 -1.64 -8.68 15.47
C LEU A 15 -1.67 -9.54 16.75
N SER A 16 -0.50 -9.68 17.35
CA SER A 16 -0.29 -10.05 18.73
C SER A 16 0.93 -9.28 19.24
N GLN A 17 1.12 -9.17 20.53
CA GLN A 17 2.27 -8.45 21.11
C GLN A 17 3.59 -8.94 20.52
N ARG A 18 3.77 -10.27 20.44
CA ARG A 18 4.98 -10.89 19.88
C ARG A 18 5.19 -10.54 18.40
N TRP A 19 4.11 -10.51 17.59
CA TRP A 19 4.18 -10.15 16.20
C TRP A 19 4.49 -8.66 16.00
N ILE A 20 3.91 -7.77 16.80
CA ILE A 20 4.22 -6.34 16.78
C ILE A 20 5.71 -6.11 17.02
N GLU A 21 6.29 -6.74 18.06
CA GLU A 21 7.71 -6.62 18.34
C GLU A 21 8.60 -7.14 17.20
N ALA A 22 8.20 -8.25 16.57
CA ALA A 22 8.91 -8.80 15.42
C ALA A 22 8.85 -7.88 14.20
N MET A 23 7.67 -7.33 13.89
CA MET A 23 7.47 -6.39 12.79
C MET A 23 8.27 -5.09 12.98
N VAL A 24 8.24 -4.52 14.18
CA VAL A 24 9.03 -3.32 14.52
C VAL A 24 10.53 -3.60 14.37
N LYS A 25 11.03 -4.74 14.86
CA LYS A 25 12.44 -5.12 14.67
C LYS A 25 12.79 -5.32 13.21
N ALA A 26 11.89 -5.87 12.39
CA ALA A 26 12.10 -6.07 10.96
C ALA A 26 12.15 -4.73 10.22
N ALA A 27 11.17 -3.84 10.43
CA ALA A 27 11.12 -2.51 9.83
C ALA A 27 12.35 -1.68 10.22
N LYS A 28 12.68 -1.61 11.50
CA LYS A 28 13.88 -0.94 12.02
C LYS A 28 15.17 -1.47 11.38
N LYS A 29 15.27 -2.79 11.19
CA LYS A 29 16.45 -3.37 10.54
C LYS A 29 16.49 -3.04 9.07
N ALA A 30 15.36 -3.06 8.35
CA ALA A 30 15.28 -2.69 6.94
C ALA A 30 15.72 -1.24 6.73
N ASP A 31 15.17 -0.32 7.51
CA ASP A 31 15.54 1.10 7.51
C ASP A 31 17.04 1.31 7.77
N ALA A 32 17.58 0.72 8.83
CA ALA A 32 18.98 0.87 9.22
C ALA A 32 20.00 0.38 8.17
N ILE A 33 19.60 -0.50 7.25
CA ILE A 33 20.47 -1.01 6.17
C ILE A 33 20.05 -0.52 4.78
N GLY A 34 19.13 0.44 4.68
CA GLY A 34 18.63 0.98 3.41
C GLY A 34 17.91 -0.07 2.54
N LYS A 35 17.27 -1.05 3.16
CA LYS A 35 16.55 -2.12 2.46
C LYS A 35 15.11 -1.71 2.20
N CYS A 36 14.63 -1.90 0.96
CA CYS A 36 13.22 -1.67 0.63
C CYS A 36 12.31 -2.53 1.50
N TRP A 37 11.23 -1.91 1.99
CA TRP A 37 10.18 -2.64 2.69
C TRP A 37 8.80 -2.02 2.42
N VAL A 38 7.79 -2.86 2.48
CA VAL A 38 6.40 -2.51 2.18
C VAL A 38 5.57 -2.62 3.44
N LEU A 39 4.76 -1.61 3.73
CA LEU A 39 3.74 -1.65 4.78
C LEU A 39 2.37 -1.96 4.17
N ASP A 40 1.76 -3.04 4.65
CA ASP A 40 0.36 -3.39 4.40
C ASP A 40 -0.45 -3.14 5.69
N PRO A 41 -1.12 -1.98 5.81
CA PRO A 41 -1.76 -1.53 7.05
C PRO A 41 -3.15 -2.11 7.22
N VAL A 42 -3.31 -3.41 7.07
CA VAL A 42 -4.61 -4.12 7.09
C VAL A 42 -5.47 -3.71 8.28
N GLY A 43 -6.63 -3.13 7.99
CA GLY A 43 -7.58 -2.70 9.01
C GLY A 43 -7.11 -1.51 9.86
N ALA A 44 -6.19 -0.67 9.33
CA ALA A 44 -5.83 0.59 9.97
C ALA A 44 -7.09 1.41 10.25
N GLY A 45 -7.17 1.99 11.44
CA GLY A 45 -8.36 2.72 11.91
C GLY A 45 -9.44 1.85 12.58
N ALA A 46 -9.47 0.54 12.37
CA ALA A 46 -10.47 -0.34 12.97
C ALA A 46 -10.32 -0.49 14.50
N THR A 47 -9.08 -0.44 15.00
CA THR A 47 -8.81 -0.48 16.44
C THR A 47 -7.63 0.42 16.83
N PRO A 48 -7.59 0.92 18.08
CA PRO A 48 -6.45 1.69 18.58
C PRO A 48 -5.12 0.93 18.48
N LEU A 49 -5.12 -0.39 18.69
CA LEU A 49 -3.93 -1.23 18.60
C LEU A 49 -3.37 -1.25 17.17
N ARG A 50 -4.21 -1.41 16.14
CA ARG A 50 -3.78 -1.38 14.74
C ARG A 50 -3.19 -0.02 14.38
N MET A 51 -3.86 1.05 14.77
CA MET A 51 -3.40 2.40 14.49
C MET A 51 -2.08 2.73 15.19
N SER A 52 -1.92 2.37 16.47
CA SER A 52 -0.67 2.60 17.20
C SER A 52 0.49 1.78 16.61
N THR A 53 0.22 0.55 16.16
CA THR A 53 1.21 -0.27 15.47
C THR A 53 1.64 0.35 14.13
N CYS A 54 0.70 0.83 13.33
CA CYS A 54 1.03 1.52 12.08
C CYS A 54 1.89 2.77 12.34
N LYS A 55 1.50 3.62 13.30
CA LYS A 55 2.27 4.82 13.67
C LYS A 55 3.69 4.49 14.13
N GLU A 56 3.87 3.38 14.85
CA GLU A 56 5.20 2.93 15.24
C GLU A 56 6.03 2.46 14.03
N LEU A 57 5.43 1.69 13.12
CA LEU A 57 6.08 1.18 11.93
C LEU A 57 6.48 2.30 10.95
N LEU A 58 5.63 3.31 10.77
CA LEU A 58 5.87 4.44 9.88
C LEU A 58 7.15 5.25 10.24
N LYS A 59 7.61 5.20 11.49
CA LYS A 59 8.89 5.82 11.91
C LYS A 59 10.11 5.23 11.22
N TYR A 60 9.99 4.09 10.57
CA TYR A 60 11.08 3.37 9.91
C TYR A 60 11.00 3.44 8.38
N HIS A 61 10.44 4.51 7.85
CA HIS A 61 10.44 4.92 6.44
C HIS A 61 10.13 3.77 5.46
N PRO A 62 8.86 3.29 5.38
CA PRO A 62 8.47 2.31 4.38
C PRO A 62 8.76 2.83 2.97
N THR A 63 9.24 1.97 2.09
CA THR A 63 9.43 2.31 0.67
C THR A 63 8.07 2.45 -0.03
N VAL A 64 7.13 1.59 0.35
CA VAL A 64 5.75 1.60 -0.17
C VAL A 64 4.78 1.38 0.99
N ILE A 65 3.69 2.13 0.99
CA ILE A 65 2.48 1.86 1.78
C ILE A 65 1.40 1.44 0.78
N ARG A 66 0.75 0.30 0.99
CA ARG A 66 -0.35 -0.14 0.13
C ARG A 66 -1.55 -0.55 0.96
N GLY A 67 -2.68 0.11 0.73
CA GLY A 67 -3.94 -0.14 1.44
C GLY A 67 -5.15 0.29 0.63
N ASN A 68 -6.35 0.00 1.11
CA ASN A 68 -7.57 0.54 0.54
C ASN A 68 -7.80 2.00 1.00
N ALA A 69 -8.75 2.68 0.38
CA ALA A 69 -9.02 4.09 0.66
C ALA A 69 -9.28 4.36 2.17
N SER A 70 -10.01 3.48 2.86
CA SER A 70 -10.32 3.67 4.30
C SER A 70 -9.08 3.53 5.19
N GLU A 71 -8.16 2.63 4.85
CA GLU A 71 -6.89 2.44 5.55
C GLU A 71 -5.97 3.65 5.34
N ILE A 72 -5.92 4.17 4.11
CA ILE A 72 -5.15 5.37 3.77
C ILE A 72 -5.70 6.60 4.47
N PHE A 73 -7.03 6.81 4.50
CA PHE A 73 -7.66 7.88 5.29
C PHE A 73 -7.31 7.79 6.77
N ALA A 74 -7.38 6.59 7.34
CA ALA A 74 -7.06 6.39 8.75
C ALA A 74 -5.61 6.76 9.05
N LEU A 75 -4.66 6.34 8.21
CA LEU A 75 -3.24 6.69 8.36
C LEU A 75 -3.00 8.19 8.23
N ALA A 76 -3.67 8.85 7.29
CA ALA A 76 -3.59 10.30 7.11
C ALA A 76 -4.27 11.12 8.22
N GLY A 77 -4.89 10.45 9.22
CA GLY A 77 -5.59 11.12 10.31
C GLY A 77 -6.89 11.80 9.88
N ILE A 78 -7.40 11.47 8.70
CA ILE A 78 -8.68 11.97 8.21
C ILE A 78 -9.76 11.09 8.85
N ALA A 79 -10.52 11.66 9.78
CA ALA A 79 -11.66 10.97 10.37
C ALA A 79 -12.56 10.47 9.25
N ASN A 80 -13.12 9.25 9.40
CA ASN A 80 -14.04 8.63 8.45
C ASN A 80 -15.13 9.62 8.03
N GLY A 81 -14.74 10.53 7.20
CA GLY A 81 -15.51 11.67 6.81
C GLY A 81 -16.20 11.39 5.50
N SER A 82 -17.32 11.85 5.44
CA SER A 82 -18.30 11.90 4.36
C SER A 82 -18.99 10.57 4.05
N ARG A 83 -19.73 10.06 5.02
CA ARG A 83 -21.01 9.46 4.68
C ARG A 83 -21.81 10.51 3.89
N GLY A 84 -21.77 10.44 2.56
CA GLY A 84 -22.58 11.33 1.71
C GLY A 84 -21.83 12.13 0.64
N VAL A 85 -20.56 11.82 0.34
CA VAL A 85 -19.86 12.40 -0.82
C VAL A 85 -20.03 11.43 -2.00
N ASP A 86 -20.38 11.96 -3.18
CA ASP A 86 -20.49 11.21 -4.42
C ASP A 86 -19.18 10.48 -4.74
N SER A 87 -19.25 9.36 -5.46
CA SER A 87 -18.12 8.46 -5.73
C SER A 87 -16.88 9.16 -6.30
N THR A 88 -17.05 10.20 -7.10
CA THR A 88 -15.96 11.05 -7.66
C THR A 88 -15.24 11.86 -6.60
N ASP A 89 -15.93 12.39 -5.61
CA ASP A 89 -15.34 13.17 -4.51
C ASP A 89 -14.56 12.25 -3.55
N SER A 90 -15.01 11.01 -3.36
CA SER A 90 -14.32 10.03 -2.50
C SER A 90 -12.97 9.60 -3.08
N SER A 91 -12.86 9.41 -4.39
CA SER A 91 -11.62 9.08 -5.08
C SER A 91 -10.60 10.22 -5.00
N SER A 92 -11.04 11.45 -5.27
CA SER A 92 -10.20 12.64 -5.16
C SER A 92 -9.67 12.84 -3.74
N ALA A 93 -10.51 12.60 -2.73
CA ALA A 93 -10.11 12.67 -1.32
C ALA A 93 -9.07 11.60 -0.97
N ALA A 94 -9.24 10.37 -1.47
CA ALA A 94 -8.28 9.28 -1.26
C ALA A 94 -6.92 9.58 -1.89
N ILE A 95 -6.91 10.13 -3.12
CA ILE A 95 -5.69 10.56 -3.81
C ILE A 95 -4.98 11.65 -2.99
N ASN A 96 -5.71 12.64 -2.49
CA ASN A 96 -5.12 13.72 -1.68
C ASN A 96 -4.55 13.19 -0.36
N ALA A 97 -5.22 12.25 0.29
CA ALA A 97 -4.71 11.58 1.49
C ALA A 97 -3.44 10.78 1.17
N GLY A 98 -3.43 10.04 0.07
CA GLY A 98 -2.25 9.30 -0.38
C GLY A 98 -1.07 10.21 -0.69
N LYS A 99 -1.29 11.34 -1.38
CA LYS A 99 -0.26 12.35 -1.64
C LYS A 99 0.32 12.94 -0.36
N ALA A 100 -0.53 13.23 0.63
CA ALA A 100 -0.08 13.75 1.91
C ALA A 100 0.82 12.75 2.64
N LEU A 101 0.41 11.48 2.71
CA LEU A 101 1.21 10.40 3.30
C LEU A 101 2.53 10.18 2.56
N ALA A 102 2.49 10.15 1.22
CA ALA A 102 3.67 9.96 0.42
C ALA A 102 4.73 11.05 0.68
N LYS A 103 4.29 12.30 0.80
CA LYS A 103 5.16 13.44 1.15
C LYS A 103 5.67 13.38 2.58
N GLU A 104 4.79 13.04 3.54
CA GLU A 104 5.14 12.98 4.97
C GLU A 104 6.20 11.91 5.25
N TYR A 105 6.04 10.72 4.63
CA TYR A 105 6.91 9.57 4.88
C TYR A 105 7.95 9.32 3.78
N HIS A 106 8.02 10.19 2.74
CA HIS A 106 8.92 10.07 1.60
C HIS A 106 8.87 8.68 0.94
N CYS A 107 7.65 8.20 0.67
CA CYS A 107 7.38 6.86 0.16
C CYS A 107 6.41 6.89 -1.02
N VAL A 108 6.19 5.74 -1.64
CA VAL A 108 5.10 5.54 -2.58
C VAL A 108 3.87 5.03 -1.85
N VAL A 109 2.70 5.54 -2.21
CA VAL A 109 1.41 5.08 -1.67
C VAL A 109 0.58 4.48 -2.79
N GLY A 110 0.22 3.21 -2.65
CA GLY A 110 -0.74 2.50 -3.47
C GLY A 110 -2.11 2.47 -2.78
N ILE A 111 -3.13 2.96 -3.47
CA ILE A 111 -4.51 3.02 -2.97
C ILE A 111 -5.34 2.09 -3.84
N THR A 112 -5.92 1.06 -3.24
CA THR A 112 -6.75 0.09 -3.96
C THR A 112 -8.23 0.36 -3.78
N GLY A 113 -8.98 0.16 -4.85
CA GLY A 113 -10.41 0.39 -4.92
C GLY A 113 -11.00 -0.16 -6.22
N GLU A 114 -12.10 0.41 -6.67
CA GLU A 114 -12.64 0.16 -8.01
C GLU A 114 -11.67 0.63 -9.10
N VAL A 115 -10.98 1.72 -8.82
CA VAL A 115 -9.82 2.22 -9.57
C VAL A 115 -8.66 2.33 -8.60
N ASP A 116 -7.52 1.76 -8.96
CA ASP A 116 -6.31 1.82 -8.17
C ASP A 116 -5.50 3.09 -8.51
N TYR A 117 -4.93 3.70 -7.50
CA TYR A 117 -4.07 4.88 -7.64
C TYR A 117 -2.72 4.66 -6.99
N VAL A 118 -1.67 5.13 -7.64
CA VAL A 118 -0.29 5.09 -7.10
C VAL A 118 0.30 6.49 -7.12
N THR A 119 0.86 6.94 -6.02
CA THR A 119 1.45 8.28 -5.91
C THR A 119 2.74 8.29 -5.09
N ASP A 120 3.67 9.17 -5.49
CA ASP A 120 4.86 9.54 -4.70
C ASP A 120 4.69 10.91 -4.02
N GLY A 121 3.47 11.45 -4.05
CA GLY A 121 3.13 12.75 -3.50
C GLY A 121 3.04 13.86 -4.57
N ASP A 122 3.83 13.80 -5.62
CA ASP A 122 3.80 14.75 -6.72
C ASP A 122 3.10 14.17 -7.95
N ARG A 123 3.48 12.97 -8.36
CA ARG A 123 2.89 12.23 -9.48
C ARG A 123 1.76 11.33 -8.98
N VAL A 124 0.80 11.07 -9.85
CA VAL A 124 -0.25 10.06 -9.66
C VAL A 124 -0.31 9.20 -10.91
N ILE A 125 -0.32 7.89 -10.71
CA ILE A 125 -0.65 6.92 -11.74
C ILE A 125 -2.04 6.38 -11.38
N GLU A 126 -2.96 6.51 -12.30
CA GLU A 126 -4.27 5.86 -12.24
C GLU A 126 -4.18 4.52 -12.97
N SER A 127 -4.61 3.47 -12.33
CA SER A 127 -4.68 2.15 -12.95
C SER A 127 -5.73 2.19 -14.07
N GLY A 128 -5.25 2.23 -15.30
CA GLY A 128 -6.04 2.53 -16.51
C GLY A 128 -5.38 3.55 -17.42
N SER A 129 -4.40 4.31 -16.91
CA SER A 129 -3.72 5.40 -17.64
C SER A 129 -2.21 5.28 -17.61
N ILE A 130 -1.63 4.10 -17.90
CA ILE A 130 -0.19 4.06 -18.21
C ILE A 130 -0.02 4.54 -19.63
N GLY A 131 0.37 5.79 -19.75
CA GLY A 131 0.67 6.43 -21.02
C GLY A 131 1.72 5.64 -21.80
N VAL A 132 1.40 5.44 -23.05
CA VAL A 132 2.20 5.15 -24.24
C VAL A 132 2.33 3.70 -24.68
N LEU A 133 2.18 2.67 -23.86
CA LEU A 133 2.24 1.30 -24.46
C LEU A 133 1.47 0.17 -23.74
N LEU A 134 0.62 0.44 -22.77
CA LEU A 134 -0.21 -0.60 -22.16
C LEU A 134 -1.68 -0.28 -22.32
N ARG A 135 -2.40 -1.22 -22.90
CA ARG A 135 -3.87 -1.18 -23.01
C ARG A 135 -4.45 -0.95 -21.64
N ILE A 136 -5.46 -0.09 -21.59
CA ILE A 136 -6.36 0.08 -20.44
C ILE A 136 -6.90 -1.32 -20.12
N VAL A 137 -6.49 -1.86 -19.00
CA VAL A 137 -7.03 -3.11 -18.52
C VAL A 137 -7.95 -2.76 -17.35
N HIS A 138 -9.24 -2.67 -17.63
CA HIS A 138 -10.26 -2.72 -16.60
C HIS A 138 -10.29 -4.15 -16.03
N ASN A 139 -9.31 -4.49 -15.22
CA ASN A 139 -9.11 -5.84 -14.70
C ASN A 139 -9.37 -5.88 -13.20
N GLY A 140 -10.62 -5.74 -12.83
CA GLY A 140 -11.11 -6.26 -11.56
C GLY A 140 -12.08 -7.39 -11.88
N VAL A 141 -11.67 -8.63 -11.73
CA VAL A 141 -12.64 -9.73 -11.76
C VAL A 141 -13.38 -9.66 -10.43
N GLU A 142 -14.70 -9.54 -10.46
CA GLU A 142 -15.56 -9.53 -9.26
C GLU A 142 -15.23 -10.71 -8.32
N MET A 143 -14.75 -11.81 -8.86
CA MET A 143 -14.28 -12.98 -8.12
C MET A 143 -13.11 -12.66 -7.16
N CYS A 144 -12.27 -11.69 -7.45
CA CYS A 144 -11.18 -11.30 -6.55
C CYS A 144 -11.69 -10.73 -5.22
N THR A 145 -12.90 -10.17 -5.18
CA THR A 145 -13.54 -9.69 -3.96
C THR A 145 -13.96 -10.84 -3.03
N LEU A 146 -14.14 -12.04 -3.59
CA LEU A 146 -14.51 -13.25 -2.86
C LEU A 146 -13.31 -13.98 -2.27
N ILE A 147 -12.08 -13.60 -2.66
CA ILE A 147 -10.85 -14.24 -2.19
C ILE A 147 -10.32 -13.48 -0.98
N THR A 148 -10.33 -14.14 0.17
CA THR A 148 -9.70 -13.61 1.39
C THR A 148 -8.20 -13.45 1.16
N ALA A 149 -7.64 -12.30 1.58
CA ALA A 149 -6.23 -11.96 1.45
C ALA A 149 -5.72 -11.69 0.01
N ALA A 150 -6.59 -11.51 -0.97
CA ALA A 150 -6.18 -11.08 -2.31
C ALA A 150 -5.31 -9.81 -2.25
N GLY A 151 -5.72 -8.82 -1.47
CA GLY A 151 -4.95 -7.60 -1.23
C GLY A 151 -3.56 -7.86 -0.67
N CYS A 152 -3.44 -8.72 0.34
CA CYS A 152 -2.14 -9.07 0.95
C CYS A 152 -1.23 -9.81 -0.04
N SER A 153 -1.80 -10.61 -0.94
CA SER A 153 -1.05 -11.29 -2.01
C SER A 153 -0.47 -10.27 -2.99
N LEU A 154 -1.25 -9.29 -3.41
CA LEU A 154 -0.78 -8.20 -4.27
C LEU A 154 0.36 -7.41 -3.62
N THR A 155 0.25 -7.10 -2.32
CA THR A 155 1.33 -6.43 -1.58
C THR A 155 2.61 -7.27 -1.55
N SER A 156 2.48 -8.60 -1.50
CA SER A 156 3.63 -9.52 -1.57
C SER A 156 4.32 -9.46 -2.94
N ILE A 157 3.57 -9.30 -4.03
CA ILE A 157 4.11 -9.17 -5.39
C ILE A 157 4.84 -7.84 -5.55
N ILE A 158 4.33 -6.74 -5.00
CA ILE A 158 5.06 -5.45 -4.96
C ILE A 158 6.42 -5.66 -4.30
N CYS A 159 6.45 -6.34 -3.15
CA CYS A 159 7.70 -6.63 -2.44
C CYS A 159 8.67 -7.46 -3.30
N ALA A 160 8.17 -8.41 -4.10
CA ALA A 160 8.99 -9.20 -5.02
C ALA A 160 9.60 -8.34 -6.14
N PHE A 161 8.84 -7.42 -6.74
CA PHE A 161 9.35 -6.49 -7.73
C PHE A 161 10.41 -5.54 -7.16
N LEU A 162 10.21 -5.02 -5.95
CA LEU A 162 11.22 -4.22 -5.25
C LEU A 162 12.50 -5.03 -5.00
N ALA A 163 12.37 -6.32 -4.68
CA ALA A 163 13.50 -7.20 -4.40
C ALA A 163 14.44 -7.41 -5.60
N ILE A 164 13.92 -7.29 -6.82
CA ILE A 164 14.70 -7.38 -8.07
C ILE A 164 15.11 -6.01 -8.62
N GLY A 165 14.86 -4.93 -7.88
CA GLY A 165 15.33 -3.58 -8.22
C GLY A 165 14.38 -2.76 -9.10
N ILE A 166 13.12 -3.17 -9.27
CA ILE A 166 12.11 -2.34 -9.94
C ILE A 166 11.83 -1.10 -9.07
N PRO A 167 11.80 0.12 -9.65
CA PRO A 167 11.52 1.33 -8.89
C PRO A 167 10.15 1.27 -8.19
N PRO A 168 9.98 1.89 -7.00
CA PRO A 168 8.77 1.73 -6.18
C PRO A 168 7.46 2.12 -6.87
N MET A 169 7.44 3.20 -7.66
CA MET A 169 6.25 3.63 -8.40
C MET A 169 5.82 2.58 -9.41
N GLU A 170 6.77 2.09 -10.19
CA GLU A 170 6.55 1.08 -11.23
C GLU A 170 6.17 -0.27 -10.60
N ALA A 171 6.88 -0.69 -9.56
CA ALA A 171 6.58 -1.93 -8.83
C ALA A 171 5.14 -1.94 -8.29
N THR A 172 4.69 -0.80 -7.75
CA THR A 172 3.33 -0.66 -7.22
C THR A 172 2.30 -0.59 -8.35
N ALA A 173 2.58 0.16 -9.42
CA ALA A 173 1.68 0.31 -10.56
C ALA A 173 1.50 -1.01 -11.33
N PHE A 174 2.57 -1.77 -11.57
CA PHE A 174 2.47 -3.07 -12.26
C PHE A 174 1.56 -4.05 -11.56
N VAL A 175 1.55 -4.05 -10.23
CA VAL A 175 0.68 -4.95 -9.46
C VAL A 175 -0.77 -4.49 -9.49
N SER A 176 -1.00 -3.18 -9.50
CA SER A 176 -2.35 -2.61 -9.64
C SER A 176 -2.96 -2.90 -11.02
N VAL A 177 -2.15 -2.96 -12.07
CA VAL A 177 -2.58 -3.27 -13.44
C VAL A 177 -2.61 -4.77 -13.74
N GLY A 178 -1.71 -5.53 -13.13
CA GLY A 178 -1.44 -6.93 -13.45
C GLY A 178 -2.11 -7.96 -12.56
N GLY A 179 -3.10 -7.59 -11.77
CA GLY A 179 -3.84 -8.52 -10.90
C GLY A 179 -4.65 -9.59 -11.64
N VAL A 180 -4.57 -9.63 -12.99
CA VAL A 180 -5.11 -10.70 -13.82
C VAL A 180 -4.08 -11.05 -14.89
N ILE A 181 -3.48 -12.19 -14.75
CA ILE A 181 -2.81 -12.87 -15.86
C ILE A 181 -3.95 -13.54 -16.64
N ASP A 182 -4.29 -13.02 -17.80
CA ASP A 182 -5.09 -13.76 -18.77
C ASP A 182 -4.22 -14.86 -19.37
N ASP A 183 -4.73 -16.08 -19.36
CA ASP A 183 -4.23 -17.21 -20.14
C ASP A 183 -4.45 -16.99 -21.64
#